data_2ba69a9e3607c0e1a476c8373c63f28e
#
_entry.id   2ba69a9e3607c0e1a476c8373c63f28e
#
_cell.length_a   1.000
_cell.length_b   1.000
_cell.length_c   1.000
_cell.angle_alpha   90.00
_cell.angle_beta   90.00
_cell.angle_gamma   90.00
#
_symmetry.space_group_name_H-M   'P 1'
#
loop_
_entity.id
_entity.type
_entity.pdbx_description
1 polymer ?
#
loop_
_entity_poly.entity_id
_entity_poly.type
_entity_poly.pdbx_seq_one_letter_code
_entity_poly.pdbx_strand_id
1 'polypeptide(L)'
;MSADNALLTLLMEKLRNNLLVLPTLPEIAVRVRQAADDPDINLHSMAEVIALDPALAARMLKVANSAFLGRSIKVNTLNQAVTRIGLFQVKNIATAMALEQLFVSQHPQVLEQMSELWRETIETTCIAMACLKFYQQSHKHVPLNLDTLTLAALVYQIGALPILTEAEKYPAVFAEPTYLRHAIRDLSASIGVVILQSWGFADIFIKVTQDWAGLQTSDEVCYTDFVRLAAIARQQFPRRSNEPQLLEQYLAQGLIPKVNFMQDPQIAQNYQDAKTMFM
;
A
#
# COMPACT_ATOMS: atom_id res chain seq x y z
N MET A 1 -16.96 -29.46 9.41
CA MET A 1 -16.60 -28.05 9.22
C MET A 1 -15.87 -27.97 7.89
N SER A 2 -16.20 -27.01 7.03
CA SER A 2 -15.43 -26.83 5.79
C SER A 2 -14.02 -26.34 6.15
N ALA A 3 -13.03 -26.60 5.28
CA ALA A 3 -11.65 -26.14 5.49
C ALA A 3 -11.55 -24.61 5.66
N ASP A 4 -12.44 -23.86 4.99
CA ASP A 4 -12.63 -22.41 5.18
C ASP A 4 -12.83 -22.02 6.64
N ASN A 5 -13.77 -22.66 7.31
CA ASN A 5 -14.06 -22.36 8.71
C ASN A 5 -12.91 -22.79 9.64
N ALA A 6 -12.13 -23.81 9.26
CA ALA A 6 -11.01 -24.29 10.06
C ALA A 6 -9.84 -23.29 10.05
N LEU A 7 -9.45 -22.77 8.88
CA LEU A 7 -8.40 -21.74 8.78
C LEU A 7 -8.82 -20.46 9.48
N LEU A 8 -10.04 -19.99 9.25
CA LEU A 8 -10.56 -18.77 9.87
C LEU A 8 -10.57 -18.90 11.40
N THR A 9 -11.07 -20.02 11.93
CA THR A 9 -11.10 -20.30 13.38
C THR A 9 -9.69 -20.34 13.98
N LEU A 10 -8.76 -21.04 13.32
CA LEU A 10 -7.36 -21.12 13.75
C LEU A 10 -6.71 -19.73 13.81
N LEU A 11 -6.88 -18.93 12.76
CA LEU A 11 -6.32 -17.57 12.70
C LEU A 11 -6.92 -16.66 13.75
N MET A 12 -8.24 -16.70 13.96
CA MET A 12 -8.91 -15.93 15.02
C MET A 12 -8.44 -16.32 16.41
N GLU A 13 -8.28 -17.63 16.68
CA GLU A 13 -7.78 -18.13 17.95
C GLU A 13 -6.32 -17.68 18.20
N LYS A 14 -5.46 -17.81 17.18
CA LYS A 14 -4.07 -17.34 17.26
C LYS A 14 -3.97 -15.84 17.46
N LEU A 15 -4.82 -15.07 16.79
CA LEU A 15 -4.86 -13.61 16.96
C LEU A 15 -5.28 -13.22 18.37
N ARG A 16 -6.35 -13.84 18.91
CA ARG A 16 -6.84 -13.59 20.27
C ARG A 16 -5.81 -13.95 21.35
N ASN A 17 -5.03 -14.99 21.13
CA ASN A 17 -4.03 -15.49 22.08
C ASN A 17 -2.63 -14.89 21.85
N ASN A 18 -2.48 -13.91 20.95
CA ASN A 18 -1.19 -13.33 20.54
C ASN A 18 -0.16 -14.39 20.05
N LEU A 19 -0.64 -15.46 19.44
CA LEU A 19 0.19 -16.56 18.91
C LEU A 19 0.44 -16.45 17.39
N LEU A 20 -0.18 -15.46 16.75
CA LEU A 20 0.04 -15.22 15.33
C LEU A 20 1.43 -14.58 15.12
N VAL A 21 2.24 -15.23 14.31
CA VAL A 21 3.56 -14.68 13.94
C VAL A 21 3.35 -13.52 12.98
N LEU A 22 3.68 -12.32 13.43
CA LEU A 22 3.58 -11.11 12.62
C LEU A 22 4.90 -10.87 11.87
N PRO A 23 4.84 -10.34 10.64
CA PRO A 23 6.06 -9.97 9.91
C PRO A 23 6.79 -8.83 10.63
N THR A 24 8.11 -8.83 10.53
CA THR A 24 8.95 -7.71 10.99
C THR A 24 9.19 -6.74 9.84
N LEU A 25 9.16 -5.45 10.14
CA LEU A 25 9.50 -4.44 9.15
C LEU A 25 10.95 -4.68 8.65
N PRO A 26 11.21 -4.66 7.33
CA PRO A 26 12.56 -4.84 6.79
C PRO A 26 13.56 -3.90 7.45
N GLU A 27 14.76 -4.39 7.76
CA GLU A 27 15.78 -3.64 8.51
C GLU A 27 16.10 -2.29 7.88
N ILE A 28 16.20 -2.23 6.56
CA ILE A 28 16.45 -0.96 5.87
C ILE A 28 15.32 0.04 6.04
N ALA A 29 14.06 -0.41 6.08
CA ALA A 29 12.92 0.47 6.36
C ALA A 29 12.98 1.02 7.79
N VAL A 30 13.38 0.18 8.76
CA VAL A 30 13.58 0.62 10.15
C VAL A 30 14.67 1.69 10.22
N ARG A 31 15.82 1.47 9.58
CA ARG A 31 16.95 2.42 9.54
C ARG A 31 16.56 3.76 8.91
N VAL A 32 15.87 3.74 7.78
CA VAL A 32 15.41 4.97 7.11
C VAL A 32 14.41 5.73 7.97
N ARG A 33 13.50 5.02 8.65
CA ARG A 33 12.51 5.65 9.53
C ARG A 33 13.19 6.29 10.74
N GLN A 34 14.12 5.59 11.39
CA GLN A 34 14.89 6.11 12.52
C GLN A 34 15.72 7.33 12.11
N ALA A 35 16.40 7.27 10.96
CA ALA A 35 17.15 8.41 10.45
C ALA A 35 16.23 9.61 10.15
N ALA A 36 15.06 9.39 9.57
CA ALA A 36 14.11 10.47 9.27
C ALA A 36 13.48 11.11 10.52
N ASP A 37 13.49 10.42 11.66
CA ASP A 37 13.01 10.92 12.95
C ASP A 37 14.11 11.64 13.75
N ASP A 38 15.37 11.61 13.27
CA ASP A 38 16.51 12.35 13.85
C ASP A 38 16.39 13.84 13.46
N PRO A 39 16.30 14.78 14.43
CA PRO A 39 16.21 16.21 14.14
C PRO A 39 17.43 16.78 13.39
N ASP A 40 18.59 16.14 13.49
CA ASP A 40 19.84 16.58 12.86
C ASP A 40 20.07 15.96 11.48
N ILE A 41 19.14 15.09 11.00
CA ILE A 41 19.26 14.45 9.70
C ILE A 41 19.28 15.47 8.56
N ASN A 42 20.17 15.24 7.60
CA ASN A 42 20.22 16.03 6.37
C ASN A 42 20.10 15.14 5.12
N LEU A 43 19.96 15.75 3.95
CA LEU A 43 19.78 15.04 2.69
C LEU A 43 20.95 14.10 2.36
N HIS A 44 22.16 14.47 2.72
CA HIS A 44 23.35 13.66 2.46
C HIS A 44 23.37 12.41 3.35
N SER A 45 23.21 12.59 4.66
CA SER A 45 23.15 11.47 5.61
C SER A 45 22.01 10.52 5.31
N MET A 46 20.84 11.02 4.88
CA MET A 46 19.73 10.18 4.44
C MET A 46 20.12 9.34 3.20
N ALA A 47 20.83 9.93 2.23
CA ALA A 47 21.29 9.19 1.06
C ALA A 47 22.29 8.09 1.43
N GLU A 48 23.15 8.32 2.42
CA GLU A 48 24.10 7.30 2.95
C GLU A 48 23.34 6.14 3.59
N VAL A 49 22.29 6.42 4.38
CA VAL A 49 21.45 5.36 4.97
C VAL A 49 20.79 4.52 3.88
N ILE A 50 20.23 5.13 2.84
CA ILE A 50 19.61 4.42 1.71
C ILE A 50 20.64 3.59 0.94
N ALA A 51 21.89 4.07 0.81
CA ALA A 51 22.96 3.38 0.11
C ALA A 51 23.39 2.05 0.77
N LEU A 52 23.00 1.81 2.04
CA LEU A 52 23.25 0.55 2.72
C LEU A 52 22.52 -0.65 2.08
N ASP A 53 21.44 -0.37 1.33
CA ASP A 53 20.68 -1.37 0.55
C ASP A 53 20.75 -1.01 -0.94
N PRO A 54 21.57 -1.71 -1.75
CA PRO A 54 21.71 -1.42 -3.19
C PRO A 54 20.39 -1.55 -3.97
N ALA A 55 19.49 -2.47 -3.56
CA ALA A 55 18.20 -2.64 -4.22
C ALA A 55 17.30 -1.44 -3.94
N LEU A 56 17.23 -0.97 -2.69
CA LEU A 56 16.50 0.23 -2.33
C LEU A 56 17.09 1.47 -3.03
N ALA A 57 18.42 1.59 -3.06
CA ALA A 57 19.12 2.67 -3.75
C ALA A 57 18.73 2.78 -5.23
N ALA A 58 18.73 1.66 -5.95
CA ALA A 58 18.32 1.59 -7.34
C ALA A 58 16.83 1.98 -7.52
N ARG A 59 15.94 1.52 -6.64
CA ARG A 59 14.53 1.88 -6.65
C ARG A 59 14.31 3.36 -6.38
N MET A 60 15.02 3.95 -5.42
CA MET A 60 14.92 5.39 -5.14
C MET A 60 15.35 6.25 -6.33
N LEU A 61 16.39 5.86 -7.05
CA LEU A 61 16.80 6.51 -8.31
C LEU A 61 15.70 6.39 -9.38
N LYS A 62 15.09 5.23 -9.50
CA LYS A 62 13.97 4.99 -10.43
C LYS A 62 12.77 5.87 -10.10
N VAL A 63 12.35 5.90 -8.84
CA VAL A 63 11.25 6.76 -8.35
C VAL A 63 11.54 8.22 -8.66
N ALA A 64 12.75 8.70 -8.33
CA ALA A 64 13.16 10.08 -8.59
C ALA A 64 13.17 10.45 -10.08
N ASN A 65 13.36 9.47 -10.97
CA ASN A 65 13.35 9.63 -12.42
C ASN A 65 12.01 9.28 -13.08
N SER A 66 10.99 8.91 -12.31
CA SER A 66 9.68 8.53 -12.84
C SER A 66 8.97 9.71 -13.49
N ALA A 67 8.17 9.43 -14.51
CA ALA A 67 7.29 10.43 -15.14
C ALA A 67 6.28 11.01 -14.16
N PHE A 68 5.95 10.26 -13.11
CA PHE A 68 5.01 10.68 -12.07
C PHE A 68 5.48 11.94 -11.31
N LEU A 69 6.80 12.06 -11.04
CA LEU A 69 7.38 13.25 -10.42
C LEU A 69 7.58 14.43 -11.39
N GLY A 70 7.29 14.23 -12.69
CA GLY A 70 7.13 15.30 -13.69
C GLY A 70 8.39 16.12 -13.99
N ARG A 71 9.59 15.54 -13.87
CA ARG A 71 10.86 16.25 -14.09
C ARG A 71 11.60 15.70 -15.31
N SER A 72 11.98 16.62 -16.24
CA SER A 72 12.68 16.27 -17.48
C SER A 72 14.17 15.94 -17.29
N ILE A 73 14.82 16.50 -16.26
CA ILE A 73 16.25 16.28 -16.01
C ILE A 73 16.41 15.01 -15.18
N LYS A 74 17.17 14.04 -15.69
CA LYS A 74 17.47 12.81 -14.96
C LYS A 74 18.47 13.05 -13.83
N VAL A 75 18.30 12.36 -12.70
CA VAL A 75 19.26 12.29 -11.60
C VAL A 75 19.99 10.95 -11.65
N ASN A 76 21.28 10.98 -11.33
CA ASN A 76 22.13 9.80 -11.43
C ASN A 76 22.77 9.42 -10.07
N THR A 77 22.54 10.22 -9.02
CA THR A 77 23.07 9.95 -7.68
C THR A 77 21.96 9.92 -6.63
N LEU A 78 22.16 9.18 -5.54
CA LEU A 78 21.22 9.13 -4.43
C LEU A 78 20.99 10.49 -3.78
N ASN A 79 22.06 11.30 -3.63
CA ASN A 79 21.92 12.67 -3.11
C ASN A 79 20.96 13.51 -3.97
N GLN A 80 21.07 13.42 -5.30
CA GLN A 80 20.16 14.09 -6.21
C GLN A 80 18.73 13.50 -6.11
N ALA A 81 18.60 12.18 -5.95
CA ALA A 81 17.30 11.53 -5.80
C ALA A 81 16.61 11.97 -4.49
N VAL A 82 17.31 11.94 -3.37
CA VAL A 82 16.80 12.37 -2.05
C VAL A 82 16.44 13.86 -2.08
N THR A 83 17.27 14.71 -2.70
CA THR A 83 16.99 16.14 -2.88
C THR A 83 15.73 16.37 -3.72
N ARG A 84 15.52 15.58 -4.77
CA ARG A 84 14.35 15.69 -5.66
C ARG A 84 13.08 15.24 -4.99
N ILE A 85 13.12 14.13 -4.25
CA ILE A 85 11.99 13.54 -3.53
C ILE A 85 11.64 14.41 -2.33
N GLY A 86 12.65 14.86 -1.58
CA GLY A 86 12.50 15.58 -0.34
C GLY A 86 12.65 14.68 0.88
N LEU A 87 13.26 15.20 1.95
CA LEU A 87 13.63 14.44 3.14
C LEU A 87 12.42 13.75 3.81
N PHE A 88 11.30 14.48 3.93
CA PHE A 88 10.09 13.94 4.57
C PHE A 88 9.42 12.85 3.73
N GLN A 89 9.42 12.99 2.41
CA GLN A 89 8.81 12.03 1.49
C GLN A 89 9.64 10.77 1.36
N VAL A 90 10.96 10.85 1.49
CA VAL A 90 11.88 9.71 1.41
C VAL A 90 11.53 8.62 2.42
N LYS A 91 11.14 8.99 3.66
CA LYS A 91 10.74 8.05 4.72
C LYS A 91 9.62 7.11 4.23
N ASN A 92 8.55 7.67 3.70
CA ASN A 92 7.40 6.90 3.24
C ASN A 92 7.72 6.09 1.99
N ILE A 93 8.39 6.70 1.00
CA ILE A 93 8.73 6.03 -0.26
C ILE A 93 9.74 4.89 -0.03
N ALA A 94 10.79 5.12 0.76
CA ALA A 94 11.78 4.08 1.05
C ALA A 94 11.16 2.93 1.85
N THR A 95 10.31 3.23 2.84
CA THR A 95 9.55 2.20 3.56
C THR A 95 8.67 1.40 2.60
N ALA A 96 7.92 2.07 1.74
CA ALA A 96 7.08 1.45 0.73
C ALA A 96 7.86 0.50 -0.20
N MET A 97 9.01 0.93 -0.69
CA MET A 97 9.85 0.12 -1.58
C MET A 97 10.49 -1.09 -0.88
N ALA A 98 10.74 -1.00 0.42
CA ALA A 98 11.28 -2.11 1.20
C ALA A 98 10.25 -3.21 1.48
N LEU A 99 8.95 -2.91 1.47
CA LEU A 99 7.89 -3.87 1.82
C LEU A 99 7.83 -5.08 0.89
N GLU A 100 8.29 -4.97 -0.36
CA GLU A 100 8.34 -6.11 -1.29
C GLU A 100 9.14 -7.28 -0.71
N GLN A 101 10.16 -7.02 0.13
CA GLN A 101 10.98 -8.04 0.78
C GLN A 101 10.17 -8.97 1.71
N LEU A 102 8.96 -8.59 2.09
CA LEU A 102 8.07 -9.39 2.94
C LEU A 102 7.27 -10.46 2.15
N PHE A 103 7.17 -10.32 0.83
CA PHE A 103 6.35 -11.18 -0.02
C PHE A 103 7.17 -12.37 -0.54
N VAL A 104 7.66 -13.21 0.39
CA VAL A 104 8.49 -14.37 0.12
C VAL A 104 7.93 -15.61 0.79
N SER A 105 7.99 -16.77 0.13
CA SER A 105 7.61 -18.06 0.65
C SER A 105 8.48 -19.15 0.02
N GLN A 106 8.70 -20.24 0.74
CA GLN A 106 9.36 -21.44 0.21
C GLN A 106 8.36 -22.40 -0.45
N HIS A 107 7.06 -22.25 -0.18
CA HIS A 107 6.02 -23.09 -0.76
C HIS A 107 5.51 -22.47 -2.08
N PRO A 108 5.62 -23.17 -3.23
CA PRO A 108 5.33 -22.58 -4.54
C PRO A 108 3.93 -21.96 -4.66
N GLN A 109 2.89 -22.63 -4.17
CA GLN A 109 1.52 -22.12 -4.25
C GLN A 109 1.33 -20.86 -3.38
N VAL A 110 1.95 -20.80 -2.18
CA VAL A 110 1.88 -19.64 -1.32
C VAL A 110 2.71 -18.48 -1.90
N LEU A 111 3.87 -18.77 -2.48
CA LEU A 111 4.69 -17.78 -3.19
C LEU A 111 3.93 -17.17 -4.37
N GLU A 112 3.19 -17.97 -5.13
CA GLU A 112 2.33 -17.48 -6.22
C GLU A 112 1.26 -16.53 -5.69
N GLN A 113 0.56 -16.89 -4.59
CA GLN A 113 -0.44 -16.04 -3.95
C GLN A 113 0.17 -14.73 -3.38
N MET A 114 1.35 -14.81 -2.77
CA MET A 114 2.07 -13.62 -2.29
C MET A 114 2.48 -12.70 -3.45
N SER A 115 2.97 -13.27 -4.55
CA SER A 115 3.36 -12.52 -5.74
C SER A 115 2.16 -11.86 -6.41
N GLU A 116 1.02 -12.56 -6.46
CA GLU A 116 -0.24 -12.00 -6.96
C GLU A 116 -0.73 -10.87 -6.07
N LEU A 117 -0.77 -11.08 -4.75
CA LEU A 117 -1.15 -10.05 -3.78
C LEU A 117 -0.27 -8.79 -3.89
N TRP A 118 1.05 -8.97 -4.04
CA TRP A 118 1.97 -7.84 -4.22
C TRP A 118 1.66 -7.07 -5.49
N ARG A 119 1.50 -7.77 -6.63
CA ARG A 119 1.13 -7.15 -7.91
C ARG A 119 -0.20 -6.40 -7.80
N GLU A 120 -1.19 -6.98 -7.16
CA GLU A 120 -2.49 -6.37 -6.92
C GLU A 120 -2.40 -5.12 -6.04
N THR A 121 -1.57 -5.17 -5.02
CA THR A 121 -1.30 -4.03 -4.14
C THR A 121 -0.64 -2.88 -4.90
N ILE A 122 0.34 -3.17 -5.77
CA ILE A 122 0.95 -2.16 -6.67
C ILE A 122 -0.10 -1.53 -7.59
N GLU A 123 -0.95 -2.33 -8.22
CA GLU A 123 -2.00 -1.82 -9.12
C GLU A 123 -2.98 -0.91 -8.37
N THR A 124 -3.42 -1.33 -7.17
CA THR A 124 -4.27 -0.50 -6.29
C THR A 124 -3.58 0.81 -5.96
N THR A 125 -2.30 0.75 -5.61
CA THR A 125 -1.49 1.94 -5.29
C THR A 125 -1.42 2.89 -6.48
N CYS A 126 -1.12 2.39 -7.68
CA CYS A 126 -1.04 3.23 -8.88
C CYS A 126 -2.36 3.92 -9.21
N ILE A 127 -3.49 3.22 -9.07
CA ILE A 127 -4.82 3.80 -9.31
C ILE A 127 -5.13 4.87 -8.24
N ALA A 128 -4.89 4.58 -6.96
CA ALA A 128 -5.10 5.53 -5.88
C ALA A 128 -4.28 6.81 -6.08
N MET A 129 -3.00 6.66 -6.43
CA MET A 129 -2.10 7.79 -6.74
C MET A 129 -2.60 8.61 -7.94
N ALA A 130 -3.10 7.94 -8.99
CA ALA A 130 -3.63 8.61 -10.17
C ALA A 130 -4.85 9.47 -9.84
N CYS A 131 -5.75 8.95 -9.02
CA CYS A 131 -6.94 9.67 -8.56
C CYS A 131 -6.57 10.84 -7.63
N LEU A 132 -5.64 10.66 -6.68
CA LEU A 132 -5.20 11.77 -5.83
C LEU A 132 -4.52 12.87 -6.67
N LYS A 133 -3.67 12.50 -7.63
CA LYS A 133 -3.02 13.49 -8.52
C LYS A 133 -4.05 14.25 -9.35
N PHE A 134 -5.08 13.59 -9.86
CA PHE A 134 -6.21 14.23 -10.54
C PHE A 134 -6.93 15.20 -9.60
N TYR A 135 -7.25 14.78 -8.38
CA TYR A 135 -7.91 15.60 -7.37
C TYR A 135 -7.09 16.84 -7.02
N GLN A 136 -5.77 16.70 -6.81
CA GLN A 136 -4.86 17.81 -6.52
C GLN A 136 -4.75 18.83 -7.67
N GLN A 137 -4.90 18.37 -8.92
CA GLN A 137 -4.88 19.24 -10.10
C GLN A 137 -6.18 20.06 -10.24
N SER A 138 -7.28 19.51 -9.72
CA SER A 138 -8.62 20.11 -9.81
C SER A 138 -8.97 20.98 -8.60
N HIS A 139 -8.25 20.85 -7.50
CA HIS A 139 -8.54 21.53 -6.23
C HIS A 139 -7.31 22.28 -5.70
N LYS A 140 -7.55 23.48 -5.13
CA LYS A 140 -6.51 24.27 -4.44
C LYS A 140 -6.37 23.80 -2.99
N HIS A 141 -5.13 23.75 -2.50
CA HIS A 141 -4.84 23.49 -1.06
C HIS A 141 -5.33 22.13 -0.54
N VAL A 142 -5.09 21.07 -1.30
CA VAL A 142 -5.35 19.70 -0.85
C VAL A 142 -4.30 19.27 0.19
N PRO A 143 -4.67 18.99 1.46
CA PRO A 143 -3.71 18.64 2.52
C PRO A 143 -3.31 17.15 2.49
N LEU A 144 -3.39 16.51 1.33
CA LEU A 144 -3.05 15.10 1.14
C LEU A 144 -1.78 14.97 0.31
N ASN A 145 -0.86 14.12 0.77
CA ASN A 145 0.45 13.90 0.16
C ASN A 145 0.50 12.58 -0.60
N LEU A 146 1.13 12.59 -1.77
CA LEU A 146 1.24 11.39 -2.61
C LEU A 146 2.11 10.29 -2.00
N ASP A 147 3.19 10.65 -1.30
CA ASP A 147 4.05 9.71 -0.58
C ASP A 147 3.31 8.99 0.55
N THR A 148 2.51 9.72 1.33
CA THR A 148 1.66 9.16 2.38
C THR A 148 0.61 8.22 1.80
N LEU A 149 -0.09 8.61 0.71
CA LEU A 149 -1.03 7.73 0.03
C LEU A 149 -0.34 6.49 -0.53
N THR A 150 0.86 6.65 -1.13
CA THR A 150 1.63 5.53 -1.68
C THR A 150 1.90 4.48 -0.61
N LEU A 151 2.42 4.90 0.56
CA LEU A 151 2.67 3.97 1.66
C LEU A 151 1.36 3.38 2.22
N ALA A 152 0.32 4.20 2.42
CA ALA A 152 -0.98 3.73 2.90
C ALA A 152 -1.60 2.67 1.98
N ALA A 153 -1.54 2.89 0.66
CA ALA A 153 -2.04 1.95 -0.33
C ALA A 153 -1.18 0.68 -0.47
N LEU A 154 0.10 0.71 -0.08
CA LEU A 154 0.94 -0.49 -0.06
C LEU A 154 0.77 -1.32 1.22
N VAL A 155 0.31 -0.72 2.33
CA VAL A 155 0.12 -1.45 3.58
C VAL A 155 -1.33 -1.83 3.87
N TYR A 156 -2.31 -1.38 3.09
CA TYR A 156 -3.74 -1.55 3.41
C TYR A 156 -4.19 -3.01 3.57
N GLN A 157 -3.49 -3.95 2.93
CA GLN A 157 -3.73 -5.40 3.05
C GLN A 157 -2.54 -6.15 3.67
N ILE A 158 -1.66 -5.48 4.39
CA ILE A 158 -0.46 -6.11 4.98
C ILE A 158 -0.80 -7.30 5.90
N GLY A 159 -1.98 -7.30 6.50
CA GLY A 159 -2.48 -8.40 7.32
C GLY A 159 -2.75 -9.69 6.56
N ALA A 160 -2.70 -9.69 5.23
CA ALA A 160 -2.77 -10.91 4.43
C ALA A 160 -1.49 -11.76 4.56
N LEU A 161 -0.33 -11.16 4.86
CA LEU A 161 0.94 -11.89 4.97
C LEU A 161 0.91 -12.96 6.07
N PRO A 162 0.51 -12.70 7.33
CA PRO A 162 0.41 -13.76 8.33
C PRO A 162 -0.59 -14.86 7.95
N ILE A 163 -1.66 -14.55 7.23
CA ILE A 163 -2.64 -15.52 6.75
C ILE A 163 -1.97 -16.49 5.77
N LEU A 164 -1.22 -15.95 4.80
CA LEU A 164 -0.49 -16.73 3.81
C LEU A 164 0.64 -17.56 4.46
N THR A 165 1.39 -16.96 5.40
CA THR A 165 2.43 -17.64 6.16
C THR A 165 1.86 -18.79 7.03
N GLU A 166 0.69 -18.61 7.61
CA GLU A 166 0.04 -19.69 8.38
C GLU A 166 -0.47 -20.80 7.45
N ALA A 167 -0.98 -20.45 6.27
CA ALA A 167 -1.40 -21.43 5.27
C ALA A 167 -0.22 -22.26 4.74
N GLU A 168 1.00 -21.71 4.69
CA GLU A 168 2.21 -22.43 4.31
C GLU A 168 2.54 -23.60 5.22
N LYS A 169 2.15 -23.55 6.50
CA LYS A 169 2.36 -24.65 7.45
C LYS A 169 1.52 -25.90 7.14
N TYR A 170 0.39 -25.70 6.46
CA TYR A 170 -0.55 -26.77 6.13
C TYR A 170 -1.03 -26.62 4.66
N PRO A 171 -0.12 -26.64 3.68
CA PRO A 171 -0.43 -26.23 2.32
C PRO A 171 -1.47 -27.13 1.64
N ALA A 172 -1.50 -28.42 1.96
CA ALA A 172 -2.49 -29.35 1.42
C ALA A 172 -3.95 -29.00 1.80
N VAL A 173 -4.13 -28.23 2.87
CA VAL A 173 -5.47 -27.87 3.39
C VAL A 173 -5.79 -26.41 3.14
N PHE A 174 -4.81 -25.52 3.31
CA PHE A 174 -5.04 -24.07 3.38
C PHE A 174 -4.47 -23.28 2.20
N ALA A 175 -3.62 -23.87 1.35
CA ALA A 175 -3.09 -23.16 0.18
C ALA A 175 -4.09 -23.08 -1.01
N GLU A 176 -5.34 -23.49 -0.82
CA GLU A 176 -6.38 -23.37 -1.83
C GLU A 176 -6.79 -21.89 -1.97
N PRO A 177 -6.73 -21.32 -3.20
CA PRO A 177 -6.92 -19.88 -3.42
C PRO A 177 -8.26 -19.32 -2.95
N THR A 178 -9.33 -20.11 -2.99
CA THR A 178 -10.66 -19.65 -2.55
C THR A 178 -10.71 -19.45 -1.04
N TYR A 179 -10.12 -20.36 -0.27
CA TYR A 179 -10.04 -20.27 1.18
C TYR A 179 -9.19 -19.10 1.63
N LEU A 180 -8.05 -18.92 0.97
CA LEU A 180 -7.17 -17.77 1.26
C LEU A 180 -7.85 -16.45 0.98
N ARG A 181 -8.56 -16.30 -0.14
CA ARG A 181 -9.30 -15.07 -0.45
C ARG A 181 -10.37 -14.75 0.59
N HIS A 182 -11.10 -15.75 1.09
CA HIS A 182 -12.08 -15.54 2.15
C HIS A 182 -11.40 -15.10 3.46
N ALA A 183 -10.36 -15.80 3.89
CA ALA A 183 -9.62 -15.46 5.10
C ALA A 183 -8.98 -14.06 5.03
N ILE A 184 -8.38 -13.71 3.88
CA ILE A 184 -7.80 -12.39 3.63
C ILE A 184 -8.90 -11.30 3.71
N ARG A 185 -10.03 -11.49 3.03
CA ARG A 185 -11.14 -10.54 3.05
C ARG A 185 -11.65 -10.29 4.47
N ASP A 186 -11.77 -11.33 5.28
CA ASP A 186 -12.43 -11.25 6.57
C ASP A 186 -11.48 -10.83 7.71
N LEU A 187 -10.16 -11.13 7.60
CA LEU A 187 -9.21 -10.92 8.70
C LEU A 187 -8.07 -9.94 8.40
N SER A 188 -7.76 -9.65 7.12
CA SER A 188 -6.55 -8.87 6.81
C SER A 188 -6.56 -7.47 7.42
N ALA A 189 -7.71 -6.81 7.49
CA ALA A 189 -7.81 -5.49 8.10
C ALA A 189 -7.46 -5.51 9.60
N SER A 190 -8.05 -6.44 10.36
CA SER A 190 -7.81 -6.56 11.80
C SER A 190 -6.35 -6.94 12.11
N ILE A 191 -5.78 -7.89 11.37
CA ILE A 191 -4.38 -8.30 11.52
C ILE A 191 -3.45 -7.16 11.08
N GLY A 192 -3.77 -6.48 10.00
CA GLY A 192 -3.00 -5.35 9.48
C GLY A 192 -2.89 -4.20 10.48
N VAL A 193 -3.98 -3.88 11.18
CA VAL A 193 -3.97 -2.89 12.29
C VAL A 193 -2.95 -3.27 13.35
N VAL A 194 -2.95 -4.54 13.81
CA VAL A 194 -2.00 -5.02 14.83
C VAL A 194 -0.55 -4.93 14.33
N ILE A 195 -0.30 -5.28 13.06
CA ILE A 195 1.04 -5.15 12.45
C ILE A 195 1.49 -3.69 12.44
N LEU A 196 0.66 -2.79 11.90
CA LEU A 196 1.03 -1.37 11.77
C LEU A 196 1.25 -0.70 13.14
N GLN A 197 0.46 -1.08 14.15
CA GLN A 197 0.67 -0.64 15.53
C GLN A 197 2.00 -1.15 16.07
N SER A 198 2.33 -2.43 15.87
CA SER A 198 3.60 -3.02 16.32
C SER A 198 4.82 -2.39 15.62
N TRP A 199 4.66 -1.90 14.40
CA TRP A 199 5.69 -1.17 13.65
C TRP A 199 5.77 0.32 13.98
N GLY A 200 4.91 0.84 14.87
CA GLY A 200 4.86 2.26 15.23
C GLY A 200 4.45 3.17 14.08
N PHE A 201 3.53 2.71 13.23
CA PHE A 201 2.97 3.55 12.17
C PHE A 201 1.98 4.57 12.75
N ALA A 202 1.92 5.76 12.12
CA ALA A 202 0.96 6.78 12.49
C ALA A 202 -0.49 6.35 12.21
N ASP A 203 -1.44 6.89 12.97
CA ASP A 203 -2.87 6.57 12.91
C ASP A 203 -3.47 6.65 11.51
N ILE A 204 -2.94 7.53 10.66
CA ILE A 204 -3.40 7.68 9.29
C ILE A 204 -3.30 6.38 8.47
N PHE A 205 -2.21 5.60 8.65
CA PHE A 205 -2.02 4.32 7.97
C PHE A 205 -2.90 3.23 8.57
N ILE A 206 -3.04 3.24 9.91
CA ILE A 206 -3.90 2.31 10.64
C ILE A 206 -5.36 2.50 10.20
N LYS A 207 -5.82 3.75 10.11
CA LYS A 207 -7.18 4.09 9.69
C LYS A 207 -7.47 3.63 8.26
N VAL A 208 -6.57 3.85 7.31
CA VAL A 208 -6.75 3.35 5.93
C VAL A 208 -6.89 1.83 5.93
N THR A 209 -6.02 1.11 6.63
CA THR A 209 -6.05 -0.36 6.72
C THR A 209 -7.34 -0.88 7.36
N GLN A 210 -7.84 -0.19 8.38
CA GLN A 210 -9.07 -0.55 9.08
C GLN A 210 -10.32 -0.29 8.24
N ASP A 211 -10.38 0.87 7.54
CA ASP A 211 -11.63 1.43 7.03
C ASP A 211 -11.82 1.25 5.52
N TRP A 212 -10.80 0.82 4.76
CA TRP A 212 -10.89 0.75 3.29
C TRP A 212 -12.06 -0.12 2.79
N ALA A 213 -12.37 -1.22 3.49
CA ALA A 213 -13.46 -2.14 3.16
C ALA A 213 -14.82 -1.71 3.72
N GLY A 214 -14.85 -0.63 4.52
CA GLY A 214 -16.07 -0.11 5.14
C GLY A 214 -16.87 0.81 4.22
N LEU A 215 -18.08 1.19 4.67
CA LEU A 215 -18.96 2.14 3.98
C LEU A 215 -18.92 3.54 4.61
N GLN A 216 -18.25 3.69 5.73
CA GLN A 216 -18.19 4.98 6.40
C GLN A 216 -17.36 5.95 5.54
N THR A 217 -17.99 7.04 5.18
CA THR A 217 -17.37 8.17 4.49
C THR A 217 -17.41 9.38 5.42
N SER A 218 -16.44 10.28 5.27
CA SER A 218 -16.46 11.59 5.93
C SER A 218 -16.80 12.69 4.93
N ASP A 219 -17.22 13.84 5.45
CA ASP A 219 -17.42 15.04 4.60
C ASP A 219 -16.10 15.54 4.03
N GLU A 220 -14.99 15.27 4.73
CA GLU A 220 -13.64 15.61 4.29
C GLU A 220 -13.01 14.43 3.56
N VAL A 221 -12.45 14.70 2.38
CA VAL A 221 -11.75 13.72 1.56
C VAL A 221 -10.47 13.26 2.27
N CYS A 222 -10.27 11.96 2.34
CA CYS A 222 -9.14 11.34 3.03
C CYS A 222 -8.46 10.24 2.20
N TYR A 223 -7.34 9.72 2.67
CA TYR A 223 -6.58 8.68 1.95
C TYR A 223 -7.39 7.40 1.73
N THR A 224 -8.29 7.05 2.65
CA THR A 224 -9.16 5.87 2.55
C THR A 224 -10.04 5.92 1.29
N ASP A 225 -10.50 7.09 0.89
CA ASP A 225 -11.37 7.26 -0.28
C ASP A 225 -10.65 6.89 -1.58
N PHE A 226 -9.37 7.25 -1.71
CA PHE A 226 -8.55 6.90 -2.87
C PHE A 226 -8.22 5.40 -2.92
N VAL A 227 -7.98 4.76 -1.78
CA VAL A 227 -7.78 3.30 -1.71
C VAL A 227 -9.08 2.57 -2.06
N ARG A 228 -10.24 3.05 -1.61
CA ARG A 228 -11.56 2.50 -1.99
C ARG A 228 -11.83 2.65 -3.49
N LEU A 229 -11.58 3.84 -4.05
CA LEU A 229 -11.71 4.06 -5.50
C LEU A 229 -10.88 3.05 -6.29
N ALA A 230 -9.65 2.82 -5.86
CA ALA A 230 -8.77 1.85 -6.50
C ALA A 230 -9.30 0.42 -6.35
N ALA A 231 -9.79 0.04 -5.17
CA ALA A 231 -10.40 -1.28 -4.95
C ALA A 231 -11.67 -1.49 -5.78
N ILE A 232 -12.50 -0.45 -5.95
CA ILE A 232 -13.69 -0.47 -6.83
C ILE A 232 -13.27 -0.65 -8.29
N ALA A 233 -12.30 0.13 -8.77
CA ALA A 233 -11.80 0.03 -10.15
C ALA A 233 -11.28 -1.37 -10.49
N ARG A 234 -10.72 -2.06 -9.50
CA ARG A 234 -10.19 -3.43 -9.62
C ARG A 234 -11.23 -4.52 -9.32
N GLN A 235 -12.48 -4.14 -9.04
CA GLN A 235 -13.54 -5.08 -8.64
C GLN A 235 -13.20 -5.91 -7.38
N GLN A 236 -12.37 -5.35 -6.50
CA GLN A 236 -11.92 -5.97 -5.23
C GLN A 236 -12.61 -5.39 -4.00
N PHE A 237 -13.44 -4.36 -4.16
CA PHE A 237 -14.19 -3.81 -3.05
C PHE A 237 -15.20 -4.83 -2.50
N PRO A 238 -15.19 -5.15 -1.20
CA PRO A 238 -15.99 -6.26 -0.67
C PRO A 238 -17.50 -6.05 -0.72
N ARG A 239 -17.93 -4.78 -0.73
CA ARG A 239 -19.36 -4.39 -0.65
C ARG A 239 -19.86 -3.86 -2.00
N ARG A 240 -19.84 -4.72 -3.01
CA ARG A 240 -20.16 -4.36 -4.40
C ARG A 240 -21.54 -3.71 -4.59
N SER A 241 -22.53 -4.11 -3.81
CA SER A 241 -23.87 -3.50 -3.86
C SER A 241 -23.90 -2.01 -3.51
N ASN A 242 -22.89 -1.51 -2.80
CA ASN A 242 -22.79 -0.12 -2.38
C ASN A 242 -21.84 0.71 -3.29
N GLU A 243 -21.15 0.09 -4.25
CA GLU A 243 -20.24 0.79 -5.17
C GLU A 243 -20.93 1.96 -5.91
N PRO A 244 -22.14 1.82 -6.46
CA PRO A 244 -22.80 2.93 -7.16
C PRO A 244 -22.98 4.16 -6.27
N GLN A 245 -23.43 3.97 -5.04
CA GLN A 245 -23.66 5.05 -4.08
C GLN A 245 -22.33 5.75 -3.70
N LEU A 246 -21.26 4.96 -3.48
CA LEU A 246 -19.93 5.51 -3.18
C LEU A 246 -19.38 6.30 -4.38
N LEU A 247 -19.54 5.78 -5.60
CA LEU A 247 -19.07 6.47 -6.80
C LEU A 247 -19.82 7.78 -7.05
N GLU A 248 -21.14 7.83 -6.79
CA GLU A 248 -21.91 9.07 -6.85
C GLU A 248 -21.42 10.09 -5.83
N GLN A 249 -21.12 9.67 -4.61
CA GLN A 249 -20.56 10.55 -3.58
C GLN A 249 -19.18 11.08 -4.00
N TYR A 250 -18.28 10.21 -4.47
CA TYR A 250 -16.94 10.62 -4.91
C TYR A 250 -16.97 11.53 -6.15
N LEU A 251 -17.96 11.34 -7.02
CA LEU A 251 -18.22 12.25 -8.13
C LEU A 251 -18.65 13.64 -7.62
N ALA A 252 -19.57 13.69 -6.67
CA ALA A 252 -20.05 14.93 -6.05
C ALA A 252 -18.94 15.68 -5.31
N GLN A 253 -18.00 14.96 -4.67
CA GLN A 253 -16.84 15.52 -3.98
C GLN A 253 -15.68 15.86 -4.95
N GLY A 254 -15.79 15.57 -6.24
CA GLY A 254 -14.78 15.87 -7.26
C GLY A 254 -13.54 14.97 -7.21
N LEU A 255 -13.58 13.83 -6.53
CA LEU A 255 -12.48 12.85 -6.54
C LEU A 255 -12.29 12.21 -7.91
N ILE A 256 -13.39 12.05 -8.64
CA ILE A 256 -13.44 11.48 -9.99
C ILE A 256 -14.30 12.36 -10.90
N PRO A 257 -13.99 12.44 -12.22
CA PRO A 257 -14.76 13.26 -13.15
C PRO A 257 -16.03 12.56 -13.67
N LYS A 258 -16.09 11.24 -13.58
CA LYS A 258 -17.20 10.38 -14.06
C LYS A 258 -17.12 9.00 -13.43
N VAL A 259 -18.21 8.23 -13.43
CA VAL A 259 -18.27 6.88 -12.84
C VAL A 259 -17.19 5.95 -13.45
N ASN A 260 -17.03 5.96 -14.77
CA ASN A 260 -15.97 5.20 -15.47
C ASN A 260 -14.65 6.00 -15.48
N PHE A 261 -14.18 6.40 -14.31
CA PHE A 261 -13.05 7.32 -14.15
C PHE A 261 -11.73 6.81 -14.71
N MET A 262 -11.49 5.51 -14.77
CA MET A 262 -10.29 4.94 -15.39
C MET A 262 -10.22 5.18 -16.91
N GLN A 263 -11.34 5.53 -17.56
CA GLN A 263 -11.40 5.93 -18.96
C GLN A 263 -11.21 7.46 -19.17
N ASP A 264 -11.00 8.21 -18.09
CA ASP A 264 -10.64 9.61 -18.19
C ASP A 264 -9.18 9.73 -18.64
N PRO A 265 -8.88 10.54 -19.69
CA PRO A 265 -7.52 10.62 -20.24
C PRO A 265 -6.48 11.06 -19.23
N GLN A 266 -6.83 11.95 -18.29
CA GLN A 266 -5.90 12.46 -17.30
C GLN A 266 -5.62 11.43 -16.20
N ILE A 267 -6.66 10.75 -15.70
CA ILE A 267 -6.49 9.66 -14.74
C ILE A 267 -5.71 8.51 -15.38
N ALA A 268 -6.03 8.13 -16.62
CA ALA A 268 -5.32 7.10 -17.36
C ALA A 268 -3.82 7.44 -17.52
N GLN A 269 -3.50 8.69 -17.87
CA GLN A 269 -2.11 9.14 -17.98
C GLN A 269 -1.41 9.13 -16.62
N ASN A 270 -2.04 9.69 -15.57
CA ASN A 270 -1.50 9.66 -14.21
C ASN A 270 -1.23 8.22 -13.73
N TYR A 271 -2.12 7.26 -14.07
CA TYR A 271 -1.93 5.85 -13.75
C TYR A 271 -0.73 5.25 -14.47
N GLN A 272 -0.56 5.50 -15.78
CA GLN A 272 0.62 5.03 -16.51
C GLN A 272 1.91 5.63 -15.93
N ASP A 273 1.90 6.93 -15.59
CA ASP A 273 3.03 7.59 -14.96
C ASP A 273 3.37 6.95 -13.61
N ALA A 274 2.35 6.66 -12.76
CA ALA A 274 2.54 6.01 -11.46
C ALA A 274 3.17 4.62 -11.61
N LYS A 275 2.78 3.83 -12.61
CA LYS A 275 3.37 2.51 -12.87
C LYS A 275 4.88 2.57 -13.11
N THR A 276 5.39 3.66 -13.67
CA THR A 276 6.85 3.81 -13.89
C THR A 276 7.67 3.85 -12.60
N MET A 277 7.04 4.08 -11.45
CA MET A 277 7.73 4.06 -10.13
C MET A 277 8.03 2.63 -9.67
N PHE A 278 7.20 1.66 -10.08
CA PHE A 278 7.25 0.29 -9.58
C PHE A 278 7.77 -0.72 -10.62
N MET A 279 7.62 -0.43 -11.89
CA MET A 279 8.12 -1.22 -13.02
C MET A 279 9.47 -0.68 -13.47
#